data_ed89cef939bd337423908df6cdf4c1fd
#
_entry.id   ed89cef939bd337423908df6cdf4c1fd
#
_cell.length_a   1.000
_cell.length_b   1.000
_cell.length_c   1.000
_cell.angle_alpha   90.00
_cell.angle_beta   90.00
_cell.angle_gamma   90.00
#
_symmetry.space_group_name_H-M   'P 1'
#
loop_
_entity.id
_entity.type
_entity.pdbx_description
1 polymer ?
#
loop_
_entity_poly.entity_id
_entity_poly.type
_entity_poly.pdbx_seq_one_letter_code
_entity_poly.pdbx_strand_id
1 'polypeptide(L)'
;MANVNIKFNGKEYLLSCEDGQEEHLEQLSLSLNKKFNDLKFDLGNIGENKLLLISSIKVMDEYFETKKKVDAQKKELQELKEKFKELKSLIYEYKDNKENEIKNLSSTQEELENDIENYKISYENLIDKVTLEIEDFVKKNSTNTSVS
;
A
#
# COMPACT_ATOMS: atom_id res chain seq x y z
N MET A 1 -27.54 -34.64 -12.11
CA MET A 1 -26.62 -34.76 -13.28
C MET A 1 -27.37 -34.30 -14.50
N ALA A 2 -26.88 -33.29 -15.18
CA ALA A 2 -27.43 -32.78 -16.41
C ALA A 2 -26.74 -33.39 -17.62
N ASN A 3 -27.41 -33.38 -18.75
CA ASN A 3 -26.86 -33.85 -20.02
C ASN A 3 -26.77 -32.71 -21.02
N VAL A 4 -25.62 -32.57 -21.65
CA VAL A 4 -25.33 -31.51 -22.63
C VAL A 4 -24.97 -32.15 -23.97
N ASN A 5 -25.58 -31.68 -25.04
CA ASN A 5 -25.24 -32.09 -26.38
C ASN A 5 -24.18 -31.18 -26.97
N ILE A 6 -22.96 -31.66 -27.15
CA ILE A 6 -21.84 -30.92 -27.72
C ILE A 6 -21.56 -31.36 -29.16
N LYS A 7 -21.09 -30.41 -29.96
CA LYS A 7 -20.68 -30.67 -31.35
C LYS A 7 -19.15 -30.55 -31.46
N PHE A 8 -18.52 -31.67 -31.86
CA PHE A 8 -17.07 -31.74 -32.07
C PHE A 8 -16.73 -32.41 -33.40
N ASN A 9 -15.88 -31.78 -34.20
CA ASN A 9 -15.48 -32.23 -35.55
C ASN A 9 -16.67 -32.65 -36.42
N GLY A 10 -17.80 -31.89 -36.35
CA GLY A 10 -19.02 -32.16 -37.12
C GLY A 10 -19.92 -33.30 -36.60
N LYS A 11 -19.54 -33.97 -35.53
CA LYS A 11 -20.32 -35.03 -34.86
C LYS A 11 -20.91 -34.47 -33.55
N GLU A 12 -22.08 -34.99 -33.16
CA GLU A 12 -22.75 -34.66 -31.91
C GLU A 12 -22.47 -35.73 -30.86
N TYR A 13 -22.21 -35.25 -29.63
CA TYR A 13 -21.92 -36.10 -28.47
C TYR A 13 -22.76 -35.66 -27.29
N LEU A 14 -23.46 -36.60 -26.68
CA LEU A 14 -24.17 -36.37 -25.42
C LEU A 14 -23.24 -36.65 -24.25
N LEU A 15 -22.93 -35.63 -23.48
CA LEU A 15 -22.07 -35.73 -22.30
C LEU A 15 -22.87 -35.41 -21.04
N SER A 16 -22.53 -36.09 -19.94
CA SER A 16 -23.11 -35.83 -18.63
C SER A 16 -22.17 -34.91 -17.84
N CYS A 17 -22.73 -33.91 -17.13
CA CYS A 17 -22.02 -33.00 -16.25
C CYS A 17 -22.75 -32.83 -14.93
N GLU A 18 -22.15 -32.13 -14.00
CA GLU A 18 -22.82 -31.69 -12.77
C GLU A 18 -23.85 -30.60 -13.11
N ASP A 19 -24.92 -30.53 -12.30
CA ASP A 19 -25.98 -29.56 -12.50
C ASP A 19 -25.39 -28.12 -12.35
N GLY A 20 -25.63 -27.28 -13.35
CA GLY A 20 -25.11 -25.92 -13.42
C GLY A 20 -23.74 -25.75 -14.11
N GLN A 21 -23.15 -26.86 -14.63
CA GLN A 21 -21.92 -26.83 -15.42
C GLN A 21 -22.14 -26.96 -16.94
N GLU A 22 -23.38 -26.97 -17.38
CA GLU A 22 -23.77 -27.20 -18.78
C GLU A 22 -23.12 -26.15 -19.70
N GLU A 23 -23.29 -24.88 -19.38
CA GLU A 23 -22.76 -23.77 -20.17
C GLU A 23 -21.22 -23.79 -20.21
N HIS A 24 -20.59 -24.11 -19.07
CA HIS A 24 -19.14 -24.24 -18.99
C HIS A 24 -18.61 -25.36 -19.88
N LEU A 25 -19.26 -26.53 -19.86
CA LEU A 25 -18.89 -27.66 -20.70
C LEU A 25 -19.05 -27.35 -22.20
N GLU A 26 -20.10 -26.61 -22.55
CA GLU A 26 -20.33 -26.16 -23.92
C GLU A 26 -19.20 -25.20 -24.39
N GLN A 27 -18.81 -24.21 -23.56
CA GLN A 27 -17.70 -23.27 -23.84
C GLN A 27 -16.37 -24.01 -24.00
N LEU A 28 -16.08 -25.00 -23.15
CA LEU A 28 -14.89 -25.85 -23.27
C LEU A 28 -14.88 -26.63 -24.57
N SER A 29 -16.02 -27.18 -24.92
CA SER A 29 -16.20 -27.93 -26.17
C SER A 29 -15.96 -27.05 -27.41
N LEU A 30 -16.51 -25.86 -27.45
CA LEU A 30 -16.29 -24.91 -28.53
C LEU A 30 -14.79 -24.52 -28.65
N SER A 31 -14.12 -24.29 -27.52
CA SER A 31 -12.70 -23.98 -27.50
C SER A 31 -11.83 -25.14 -28.00
N LEU A 32 -12.17 -26.38 -27.58
CA LEU A 32 -11.48 -27.58 -28.04
C LEU A 32 -11.70 -27.82 -29.52
N ASN A 33 -12.94 -27.67 -30.03
CA ASN A 33 -13.26 -27.82 -31.41
C ASN A 33 -12.53 -26.80 -32.30
N LYS A 34 -12.40 -25.58 -31.86
CA LYS A 34 -11.59 -24.54 -32.53
C LYS A 34 -10.14 -24.99 -32.67
N LYS A 35 -9.49 -25.37 -31.55
CA LYS A 35 -8.09 -25.84 -31.54
C LYS A 35 -7.88 -27.04 -32.44
N PHE A 36 -8.82 -27.98 -32.45
CA PHE A 36 -8.78 -29.14 -33.32
C PHE A 36 -8.84 -28.76 -34.80
N ASN A 37 -9.72 -27.83 -35.17
CA ASN A 37 -9.86 -27.36 -36.53
C ASN A 37 -8.64 -26.57 -37.00
N ASP A 38 -8.06 -25.72 -36.14
CA ASP A 38 -6.84 -25.01 -36.44
C ASP A 38 -5.67 -25.99 -36.73
N LEU A 39 -5.51 -27.01 -35.89
CA LEU A 39 -4.51 -28.06 -36.11
C LEU A 39 -4.75 -28.88 -37.37
N LYS A 40 -6.02 -29.17 -37.68
CA LYS A 40 -6.38 -29.86 -38.91
C LYS A 40 -6.05 -29.04 -40.15
N PHE A 41 -6.20 -27.71 -40.06
CA PHE A 41 -5.82 -26.80 -41.11
C PHE A 41 -4.29 -26.79 -41.32
N ASP A 42 -3.53 -26.67 -40.22
CA ASP A 42 -2.06 -26.54 -40.24
C ASP A 42 -1.35 -27.85 -40.67
N LEU A 43 -1.82 -28.98 -40.16
CA LEU A 43 -1.18 -30.30 -40.35
C LEU A 43 -1.77 -31.12 -41.48
N GLY A 44 -2.90 -30.70 -42.05
CA GLY A 44 -3.63 -31.46 -43.04
C GLY A 44 -4.32 -32.67 -42.45
N ASN A 45 -4.76 -33.59 -43.34
CA ASN A 45 -5.50 -34.79 -42.93
C ASN A 45 -4.56 -35.95 -42.53
N ILE A 46 -3.98 -35.86 -41.34
CA ILE A 46 -3.11 -36.93 -40.77
C ILE A 46 -3.86 -38.04 -40.04
N GLY A 47 -5.20 -38.03 -40.12
CA GLY A 47 -6.08 -38.95 -39.41
C GLY A 47 -6.64 -38.39 -38.08
N GLU A 48 -7.93 -38.62 -37.83
CA GLU A 48 -8.70 -38.05 -36.72
C GLU A 48 -8.08 -38.36 -35.34
N ASN A 49 -7.65 -39.60 -35.11
CA ASN A 49 -7.05 -40.04 -33.86
C ASN A 49 -5.71 -39.35 -33.57
N LYS A 50 -4.86 -39.12 -34.57
CA LYS A 50 -3.60 -38.41 -34.41
C LYS A 50 -3.84 -36.93 -34.14
N LEU A 51 -4.77 -36.31 -34.87
CA LEU A 51 -5.16 -34.91 -34.61
C LEU A 51 -5.70 -34.72 -33.18
N LEU A 52 -6.57 -35.66 -32.72
CA LEU A 52 -7.10 -35.61 -31.37
C LEU A 52 -5.99 -35.74 -30.33
N LEU A 53 -5.05 -36.65 -30.50
CA LEU A 53 -3.92 -36.83 -29.61
C LEU A 53 -3.05 -35.55 -29.56
N ILE A 54 -2.72 -34.96 -30.71
CA ILE A 54 -1.92 -33.72 -30.76
C ILE A 54 -2.68 -32.53 -30.10
N SER A 55 -4.00 -32.41 -30.36
CA SER A 55 -4.84 -31.40 -29.73
C SER A 55 -4.83 -31.55 -28.21
N SER A 56 -4.95 -32.77 -27.70
CA SER A 56 -4.94 -33.05 -26.27
C SER A 56 -3.60 -32.68 -25.63
N ILE A 57 -2.50 -33.05 -26.28
CA ILE A 57 -1.15 -32.70 -25.81
C ILE A 57 -0.96 -31.16 -25.78
N LYS A 58 -1.41 -30.46 -26.82
CA LYS A 58 -1.31 -28.99 -26.87
C LYS A 58 -2.14 -28.31 -25.79
N VAL A 59 -3.35 -28.82 -25.50
CA VAL A 59 -4.17 -28.31 -24.38
C VAL A 59 -3.48 -28.53 -23.03
N MET A 60 -2.88 -29.72 -22.85
CA MET A 60 -2.15 -30.00 -21.61
C MET A 60 -0.90 -29.14 -21.46
N ASP A 61 -0.17 -28.88 -22.53
CA ASP A 61 1.00 -27.97 -22.51
C ASP A 61 0.59 -26.55 -22.13
N GLU A 62 -0.44 -26.00 -22.76
CA GLU A 62 -0.98 -24.68 -22.41
C GLU A 62 -1.48 -24.62 -20.96
N TYR A 63 -2.08 -25.70 -20.45
CA TYR A 63 -2.50 -25.79 -19.05
C TYR A 63 -1.29 -25.70 -18.11
N PHE A 64 -0.23 -26.47 -18.36
CA PHE A 64 0.97 -26.45 -17.51
C PHE A 64 1.70 -25.10 -17.59
N GLU A 65 1.80 -24.50 -18.77
CA GLU A 65 2.37 -23.14 -18.89
C GLU A 65 1.56 -22.10 -18.11
N THR A 66 0.23 -22.15 -18.22
CA THR A 66 -0.66 -21.23 -17.49
C THR A 66 -0.55 -21.46 -15.99
N LYS A 67 -0.53 -22.71 -15.54
CA LYS A 67 -0.33 -23.06 -14.13
C LYS A 67 0.97 -22.50 -13.60
N LYS A 68 2.08 -22.66 -14.35
CA LYS A 68 3.39 -22.10 -13.96
C LYS A 68 3.36 -20.58 -13.85
N LYS A 69 2.67 -19.88 -14.77
CA LYS A 69 2.50 -18.42 -14.69
C LYS A 69 1.67 -18.01 -13.48
N VAL A 70 0.58 -18.71 -13.19
CA VAL A 70 -0.27 -18.45 -12.02
C VAL A 70 0.51 -18.66 -10.72
N ASP A 71 1.31 -19.72 -10.62
CA ASP A 71 2.10 -20.01 -9.43
C ASP A 71 3.19 -18.94 -9.22
N ALA A 72 3.83 -18.45 -10.29
CA ALA A 72 4.78 -17.34 -10.23
C ALA A 72 4.10 -16.03 -9.77
N GLN A 73 2.93 -15.71 -10.33
CA GLN A 73 2.17 -14.52 -9.93
C GLN A 73 1.69 -14.59 -8.47
N LYS A 74 1.29 -15.76 -7.99
CA LYS A 74 0.93 -15.95 -6.58
C LYS A 74 2.11 -15.67 -5.66
N LYS A 75 3.32 -16.12 -6.02
CA LYS A 75 4.54 -15.86 -5.27
C LYS A 75 4.86 -14.36 -5.22
N GLU A 76 4.82 -13.70 -6.37
CA GLU A 76 5.06 -12.25 -6.47
C GLU A 76 4.03 -11.45 -5.65
N LEU A 77 2.76 -11.84 -5.71
CA LEU A 77 1.70 -11.22 -4.91
C LEU A 77 1.97 -11.38 -3.39
N GLN A 78 2.46 -12.54 -2.97
CA GLN A 78 2.79 -12.77 -1.57
C GLN A 78 3.97 -11.89 -1.12
N GLU A 79 5.04 -11.82 -1.91
CA GLU A 79 6.19 -10.95 -1.64
C GLU A 79 5.77 -9.47 -1.58
N LEU A 80 4.90 -9.03 -2.48
CA LEU A 80 4.38 -7.66 -2.48
C LEU A 80 3.53 -7.36 -1.23
N LYS A 81 2.71 -8.32 -0.79
CA LYS A 81 1.93 -8.18 0.45
C LYS A 81 2.84 -8.03 1.69
N GLU A 82 3.92 -8.77 1.74
CA GLU A 82 4.89 -8.67 2.85
C GLU A 82 5.58 -7.31 2.85
N LYS A 83 6.09 -6.85 1.72
CA LYS A 83 6.67 -5.51 1.57
C LYS A 83 5.69 -4.39 1.94
N PHE A 84 4.43 -4.54 1.55
CA PHE A 84 3.40 -3.58 1.93
C PHE A 84 3.16 -3.54 3.44
N LYS A 85 3.18 -4.69 4.10
CA LYS A 85 3.05 -4.79 5.56
C LYS A 85 4.24 -4.13 6.28
N GLU A 86 5.46 -4.37 5.80
CA GLU A 86 6.68 -3.74 6.33
C GLU A 86 6.64 -2.22 6.17
N LEU A 87 6.29 -1.74 4.97
CA LEU A 87 6.17 -0.30 4.71
C LEU A 87 5.12 0.35 5.62
N LYS A 88 3.99 -0.30 5.81
CA LYS A 88 2.95 0.17 6.72
C LYS A 88 3.46 0.29 8.17
N SER A 89 4.24 -0.69 8.63
CA SER A 89 4.86 -0.66 9.98
C SER A 89 5.82 0.52 10.11
N LEU A 90 6.70 0.73 9.11
CA LEU A 90 7.64 1.86 9.09
C LEU A 90 6.94 3.23 9.10
N ILE A 91 5.82 3.35 8.40
CA ILE A 91 5.04 4.60 8.40
C ILE A 91 4.47 4.88 9.79
N TYR A 92 3.95 3.88 10.49
CA TYR A 92 3.45 4.07 11.86
C TYR A 92 4.58 4.44 12.82
N GLU A 93 5.71 3.75 12.77
CA GLU A 93 6.88 4.05 13.59
C GLU A 93 7.38 5.49 13.33
N TYR A 94 7.48 5.90 12.07
CA TYR A 94 7.85 7.26 11.71
C TYR A 94 6.87 8.31 12.25
N LYS A 95 5.57 8.02 12.14
CA LYS A 95 4.52 8.89 12.67
C LYS A 95 4.65 9.06 14.19
N ASP A 96 4.76 7.95 14.93
CA ASP A 96 4.89 7.97 16.38
C ASP A 96 6.15 8.73 16.84
N ASN A 97 7.28 8.53 16.14
CA ASN A 97 8.52 9.25 16.41
C ASN A 97 8.36 10.76 16.18
N LYS A 98 7.68 11.15 15.08
CA LYS A 98 7.45 12.57 14.79
C LYS A 98 6.45 13.23 15.75
N GLU A 99 5.42 12.52 16.19
CA GLU A 99 4.50 13.01 17.20
C GLU A 99 5.22 13.26 18.54
N ASN A 100 6.13 12.35 18.95
CA ASN A 100 6.95 12.53 20.14
C ASN A 100 7.94 13.71 20.01
N GLU A 101 8.58 13.88 18.84
CA GLU A 101 9.47 15.01 18.57
C GLU A 101 8.71 16.35 18.65
N ILE A 102 7.53 16.44 18.04
CA ILE A 102 6.68 17.65 18.12
C ILE A 102 6.28 17.95 19.56
N LYS A 103 5.90 16.93 20.33
CA LYS A 103 5.54 17.11 21.74
C LYS A 103 6.71 17.65 22.57
N ASN A 104 7.91 17.10 22.37
CA ASN A 104 9.11 17.56 23.07
C ASN A 104 9.45 19.00 22.70
N LEU A 105 9.39 19.35 21.40
CA LEU A 105 9.63 20.72 20.94
C LEU A 105 8.61 21.71 21.51
N SER A 106 7.33 21.32 21.56
CA SER A 106 6.28 22.14 22.16
C SER A 106 6.53 22.40 23.65
N SER A 107 6.97 21.38 24.42
CA SER A 107 7.31 21.51 25.83
C SER A 107 8.52 22.45 26.03
N THR A 108 9.56 22.29 25.19
CA THR A 108 10.74 23.16 25.26
C THR A 108 10.39 24.60 24.91
N GLN A 109 9.51 24.81 23.93
CA GLN A 109 9.02 26.13 23.57
C GLN A 109 8.29 26.79 24.76
N GLU A 110 7.41 26.08 25.45
CA GLU A 110 6.67 26.57 26.60
C GLU A 110 7.61 26.92 27.76
N GLU A 111 8.65 26.11 28.03
CA GLU A 111 9.68 26.40 29.02
C GLU A 111 10.44 27.68 28.68
N LEU A 112 10.86 27.85 27.42
CA LEU A 112 11.56 29.06 26.98
C LEU A 112 10.70 30.33 27.06
N GLU A 113 9.41 30.24 26.73
CA GLU A 113 8.46 31.34 26.85
C GLU A 113 8.31 31.78 28.32
N ASN A 114 8.22 30.83 29.27
CA ASN A 114 8.18 31.11 30.69
C ASN A 114 9.48 31.74 31.20
N ASP A 115 10.63 31.27 30.75
CA ASP A 115 11.92 31.84 31.10
C ASP A 115 12.07 33.29 30.61
N ILE A 116 11.64 33.56 29.37
CA ILE A 116 11.64 34.93 28.82
C ILE A 116 10.76 35.85 29.67
N GLU A 117 9.58 35.43 30.07
CA GLU A 117 8.70 36.24 30.91
C GLU A 117 9.30 36.48 32.31
N ASN A 118 9.92 35.46 32.91
CA ASN A 118 10.63 35.61 34.19
C ASN A 118 11.81 36.59 34.10
N TYR A 119 12.60 36.52 33.03
CA TYR A 119 13.69 37.49 32.80
C TYR A 119 13.13 38.90 32.62
N LYS A 120 12.07 39.10 31.89
CA LYS A 120 11.42 40.38 31.68
C LYS A 120 11.01 41.03 33.03
N ILE A 121 10.30 40.28 33.88
CA ILE A 121 9.89 40.70 35.21
C ILE A 121 11.13 41.07 36.05
N SER A 122 12.20 40.28 35.99
CA SER A 122 13.44 40.52 36.71
C SER A 122 14.13 41.82 36.25
N TYR A 123 14.15 42.08 34.95
CA TYR A 123 14.70 43.32 34.39
C TYR A 123 13.85 44.54 34.77
N GLU A 124 12.53 44.47 34.74
CA GLU A 124 11.63 45.54 35.17
C GLU A 124 11.87 45.89 36.65
N ASN A 125 11.93 44.89 37.54
CA ASN A 125 12.25 45.08 38.94
C ASN A 125 13.65 45.72 39.17
N LEU A 126 14.65 45.34 38.38
CA LEU A 126 15.98 45.93 38.48
C LEU A 126 15.98 47.40 38.03
N ILE A 127 15.28 47.73 36.95
CA ILE A 127 15.12 49.10 36.47
C ILE A 127 14.44 49.96 37.52
N ASP A 128 13.34 49.48 38.10
CA ASP A 128 12.60 50.20 39.15
C ASP A 128 13.49 50.46 40.37
N LYS A 129 14.26 49.46 40.81
CA LYS A 129 15.20 49.60 41.92
C LYS A 129 16.28 50.63 41.63
N VAL A 130 16.92 50.60 40.47
CA VAL A 130 17.95 51.58 40.07
C VAL A 130 17.34 52.95 39.94
N THR A 131 16.13 53.09 39.43
CA THR A 131 15.43 54.39 39.35
C THR A 131 15.19 54.98 40.72
N LEU A 132 14.72 54.21 41.69
CA LEU A 132 14.54 54.67 43.08
C LEU A 132 15.88 55.10 43.74
N GLU A 133 16.95 54.33 43.54
CA GLU A 133 18.28 54.69 44.07
C GLU A 133 18.82 56.01 43.48
N ILE A 134 18.60 56.24 42.18
CA ILE A 134 18.98 57.52 41.53
C ILE A 134 18.11 58.64 42.03
N GLU A 135 16.80 58.49 42.19
CA GLU A 135 15.93 59.55 42.76
C GLU A 135 16.32 59.90 44.18
N ASP A 136 16.66 58.96 45.04
CA ASP A 136 17.09 59.16 46.39
C ASP A 136 18.44 59.89 46.45
N PHE A 137 19.36 59.51 45.56
CA PHE A 137 20.65 60.22 45.45
C PHE A 137 20.48 61.69 45.01
N VAL A 138 19.61 61.94 44.02
CA VAL A 138 19.29 63.29 43.54
C VAL A 138 18.66 64.16 44.71
N LYS A 139 17.70 63.60 45.43
CA LYS A 139 17.04 64.27 46.56
C LYS A 139 18.04 64.63 47.65
N LYS A 140 18.93 63.73 48.06
CA LYS A 140 19.96 63.96 49.07
C LYS A 140 20.94 65.06 48.65
N ASN A 141 21.32 65.15 47.40
CA ASN A 141 22.22 66.20 46.90
C ASN A 141 21.52 67.56 46.72
N SER A 142 20.24 67.61 46.42
CA SER A 142 19.44 68.83 46.30
C SER A 142 19.22 69.52 47.65
N THR A 143 19.11 68.71 48.72
CA THR A 143 18.99 69.29 50.11
C THR A 143 20.29 69.84 50.64
N ASN A 144 21.47 69.34 50.19
CA ASN A 144 22.78 69.88 50.60
C ASN A 144 23.15 71.13 49.87
N THR A 145 22.51 71.50 48.74
CA THR A 145 22.84 72.77 48.01
C THR A 145 21.97 73.93 48.45
N SER A 146 21.00 73.74 49.40
CA SER A 146 20.15 74.82 49.94
C SER A 146 20.61 75.39 51.31
N VAL A 147 21.80 74.96 51.77
CA VAL A 147 22.40 75.46 53.02
C VAL A 147 23.80 75.99 52.71
N SER A 148 23.85 77.07 51.91
CA SER A 148 25.06 77.92 51.79
C SER A 148 24.66 79.35 51.51
#